data_18f7341637842df1f8fad07cf84d9e0d
#
_entry.id   18f7341637842df1f8fad07cf84d9e0d
#
_cell.length_a   1.000
_cell.length_b   1.000
_cell.length_c   1.000
_cell.angle_alpha   90.00
_cell.angle_beta   90.00
_cell.angle_gamma   90.00
#
_symmetry.space_group_name_H-M   'P 1'
#
loop_
_entity.id
_entity.type
_entity.pdbx_description
1 polymer ?
#
loop_
_entity_poly.entity_id
_entity_poly.type
_entity_poly.pdbx_seq_one_letter_code
_entity_poly.pdbx_strand_id
1 'polypeptide(L)'
;MIIYIGADHRGFKMKEALKVFLEGRGYPVFDCGALSYDDTDDYPDFAEAVAKKVSEMPEDAAGILICGSGAGICIAANKFKNIRAAIAISSEQAKAARTDDHVNILCLASDYITEAEASNVVVDWLNTPFSPEDRHLRRLKKIENFEARL
;
A
#
# COMPACT_ATOMS: atom_id res chain seq x y z
N MET A 1 2.41 -6.53 -12.95
CA MET A 1 2.48 -5.62 -11.80
C MET A 1 3.38 -6.25 -10.75
N ILE A 2 4.39 -5.54 -10.28
CA ILE A 2 5.31 -5.95 -9.21
C ILE A 2 4.76 -5.45 -7.88
N ILE A 3 4.83 -6.27 -6.81
CA ILE A 3 4.37 -5.89 -5.48
C ILE A 3 5.58 -5.66 -4.58
N TYR A 4 5.68 -4.46 -4.00
CA TYR A 4 6.64 -4.12 -2.96
C TYR A 4 5.93 -4.11 -1.61
N ILE A 5 6.44 -4.85 -0.62
CA ILE A 5 5.82 -4.98 0.69
C ILE A 5 6.78 -4.57 1.80
N GLY A 6 6.28 -3.84 2.78
CA GLY A 6 7.05 -3.41 3.95
C GLY A 6 6.17 -3.31 5.19
N ALA A 7 6.76 -3.52 6.36
CA ALA A 7 6.08 -3.39 7.65
C ALA A 7 7.06 -3.07 8.77
N ASP A 8 6.58 -2.37 9.80
CA ASP A 8 7.24 -2.29 11.09
C ASP A 8 7.01 -3.58 11.92
N HIS A 9 7.55 -3.61 13.14
CA HIS A 9 7.42 -4.74 14.06
C HIS A 9 5.96 -5.14 14.32
N ARG A 10 5.01 -4.20 14.36
CA ARG A 10 3.58 -4.50 14.59
C ARG A 10 2.94 -5.18 13.38
N GLY A 11 3.37 -4.81 12.17
CA GLY A 11 2.91 -5.42 10.92
C GLY A 11 3.70 -6.63 10.45
N PHE A 12 4.84 -6.94 11.09
CA PHE A 12 5.79 -7.94 10.63
C PHE A 12 5.16 -9.32 10.37
N LYS A 13 4.39 -9.84 11.32
CA LYS A 13 3.74 -11.15 11.18
C LYS A 13 2.76 -11.18 10.02
N MET A 14 1.93 -10.15 9.88
CA MET A 14 0.96 -10.04 8.77
C MET A 14 1.68 -9.91 7.42
N LYS A 15 2.81 -9.18 7.36
CA LYS A 15 3.64 -9.07 6.16
C LYS A 15 4.15 -10.44 5.70
N GLU A 16 4.71 -11.22 6.61
CA GLU A 16 5.22 -12.57 6.29
C GLU A 16 4.10 -13.49 5.77
N ALA A 17 2.91 -13.45 6.39
CA ALA A 17 1.76 -14.22 5.92
C ALA A 17 1.29 -13.78 4.52
N LEU A 18 1.21 -12.46 4.27
CA LEU A 18 0.82 -11.92 2.97
C LEU A 18 1.82 -12.22 1.87
N LYS A 19 3.13 -12.23 2.15
CA LYS A 19 4.15 -12.63 1.17
C LYS A 19 3.89 -14.05 0.67
N VAL A 20 3.80 -15.01 1.58
CA VAL A 20 3.53 -16.43 1.23
C VAL A 20 2.22 -16.56 0.44
N PHE A 21 1.19 -15.85 0.87
CA PHE A 21 -0.12 -15.87 0.23
C PHE A 21 -0.09 -15.33 -1.21
N LEU A 22 0.59 -14.21 -1.45
CA LEU A 22 0.68 -13.57 -2.76
C LEU A 22 1.60 -14.34 -3.71
N GLU A 23 2.74 -14.80 -3.23
CA GLU A 23 3.67 -15.65 -4.01
C GLU A 23 2.99 -16.95 -4.44
N GLY A 24 2.20 -17.56 -3.56
CA GLY A 24 1.39 -18.75 -3.87
C GLY A 24 0.32 -18.51 -4.95
N ARG A 25 -0.02 -17.25 -5.24
CA ARG A 25 -0.90 -16.83 -6.34
C ARG A 25 -0.16 -16.36 -7.58
N GLY A 26 1.16 -16.45 -7.59
CA GLY A 26 1.99 -16.08 -8.74
C GLY A 26 2.28 -14.58 -8.85
N TYR A 27 2.03 -13.78 -7.82
CA TYR A 27 2.45 -12.38 -7.81
C TYR A 27 3.96 -12.28 -7.54
N PRO A 28 4.71 -11.48 -8.30
CA PRO A 28 6.09 -11.16 -7.96
C PRO A 28 6.11 -10.19 -6.77
N VAL A 29 6.58 -10.67 -5.61
CA VAL A 29 6.63 -9.92 -4.35
C VAL A 29 8.07 -9.62 -3.96
N PHE A 30 8.37 -8.36 -3.66
CA PHE A 30 9.66 -7.91 -3.15
C PHE A 30 9.51 -7.36 -1.73
N ASP A 31 10.20 -8.00 -0.79
CA ASP A 31 10.22 -7.58 0.61
C ASP A 31 11.19 -6.41 0.81
N CYS A 32 10.65 -5.25 1.19
CA CYS A 32 11.41 -4.04 1.49
C CYS A 32 11.70 -3.86 3.00
N GLY A 33 11.40 -4.85 3.84
CA GLY A 33 11.64 -4.84 5.28
C GLY A 33 10.34 -4.76 6.11
N ALA A 34 10.39 -4.94 7.44
CA ALA A 34 11.57 -5.42 8.15
C ALA A 34 11.87 -6.87 7.72
N LEU A 35 13.15 -7.21 7.55
CA LEU A 35 13.56 -8.57 7.18
C LEU A 35 13.66 -9.50 8.38
N SER A 36 13.71 -8.93 9.58
CA SER A 36 13.65 -9.61 10.87
C SER A 36 12.84 -8.80 11.85
N TYR A 37 12.28 -9.45 12.88
CA TYR A 37 11.54 -8.75 13.92
C TYR A 37 12.48 -7.90 14.79
N ASP A 38 12.15 -6.61 14.93
CA ASP A 38 12.83 -5.67 15.80
C ASP A 38 11.77 -4.74 16.41
N ASP A 39 11.51 -4.86 17.70
CA ASP A 39 10.49 -4.08 18.41
C ASP A 39 10.82 -2.58 18.58
N THR A 40 12.01 -2.18 18.15
CA THR A 40 12.50 -0.78 18.19
C THR A 40 12.50 -0.11 16.81
N ASP A 41 12.06 -0.81 15.75
CA ASP A 41 12.04 -0.27 14.40
C ASP A 41 10.98 0.84 14.19
N ASP A 42 11.21 1.69 13.23
CA ASP A 42 10.36 2.82 12.90
C ASP A 42 9.65 2.63 11.53
N TYR A 43 8.31 2.69 11.53
CA TYR A 43 7.50 2.51 10.31
C TYR A 43 7.87 3.45 9.14
N PRO A 44 8.37 4.70 9.33
CA PRO A 44 8.71 5.56 8.20
C PRO A 44 9.81 5.00 7.31
N ASP A 45 10.74 4.23 7.84
CA ASP A 45 11.83 3.62 7.07
C ASP A 45 11.30 2.63 6.03
N PHE A 46 10.32 1.84 6.40
CA PHE A 46 9.65 0.89 5.51
C PHE A 46 8.72 1.58 4.51
N ALA A 47 8.05 2.66 4.95
CA ALA A 47 7.26 3.50 4.06
C ALA A 47 8.14 4.11 2.96
N GLU A 48 9.31 4.64 3.30
CA GLU A 48 10.29 5.19 2.35
C GLU A 48 10.76 4.11 1.37
N ALA A 49 11.14 2.92 1.88
CA ALA A 49 11.66 1.84 1.05
C ALA A 49 10.66 1.39 -0.02
N VAL A 50 9.38 1.22 0.34
CA VAL A 50 8.31 0.85 -0.60
C VAL A 50 7.94 2.01 -1.51
N ALA A 51 7.75 3.22 -0.96
CA ALA A 51 7.29 4.38 -1.71
C ALA A 51 8.27 4.79 -2.82
N LYS A 52 9.57 4.73 -2.57
CA LYS A 52 10.60 4.98 -3.61
C LYS A 52 10.44 4.03 -4.78
N LYS A 53 10.26 2.73 -4.54
CA LYS A 53 10.09 1.72 -5.58
C LYS A 53 8.83 1.93 -6.41
N VAL A 54 7.70 2.19 -5.74
CA VAL A 54 6.42 2.45 -6.43
C VAL A 54 6.46 3.78 -7.18
N SER A 55 7.08 4.81 -6.62
CA SER A 55 7.22 6.14 -7.26
C SER A 55 8.01 6.09 -8.59
N GLU A 56 8.98 5.17 -8.71
CA GLU A 56 9.77 4.96 -9.93
C GLU A 56 8.96 4.29 -11.05
N MET A 57 7.93 3.50 -10.70
CA MET A 57 7.11 2.70 -11.63
C MET A 57 5.62 2.75 -11.26
N PRO A 58 4.99 3.93 -11.20
CA PRO A 58 3.66 4.10 -10.58
C PRO A 58 2.52 3.34 -11.28
N GLU A 59 2.69 2.95 -12.54
CA GLU A 59 1.69 2.17 -13.30
C GLU A 59 1.96 0.65 -13.27
N ASP A 60 3.22 0.23 -13.05
CA ASP A 60 3.66 -1.17 -13.12
C ASP A 60 3.94 -1.80 -11.76
N ALA A 61 3.96 -0.99 -10.70
CA ALA A 61 4.20 -1.42 -9.34
C ALA A 61 3.03 -1.09 -8.41
N ALA A 62 2.90 -1.89 -7.36
CA ALA A 62 1.98 -1.66 -6.26
C ALA A 62 2.72 -1.82 -4.92
N GLY A 63 2.35 -1.01 -3.94
CA GLY A 63 2.90 -1.10 -2.59
C GLY A 63 1.91 -1.67 -1.58
N ILE A 64 2.39 -2.45 -0.63
CA ILE A 64 1.65 -2.86 0.55
C ILE A 64 2.47 -2.47 1.77
N LEU A 65 1.89 -1.68 2.65
CA LEU A 65 2.52 -1.19 3.87
C LEU A 65 1.68 -1.55 5.09
N ILE A 66 2.33 -2.04 6.14
CA ILE A 66 1.62 -2.55 7.31
C ILE A 66 2.26 -2.00 8.58
N CYS A 67 1.44 -1.42 9.44
CA CYS A 67 1.81 -1.10 10.83
C CYS A 67 0.60 -1.35 11.74
N GLY A 68 0.70 -1.05 13.01
CA GLY A 68 -0.38 -1.31 13.96
C GLY A 68 -1.72 -0.68 13.56
N SER A 69 -1.76 0.64 13.37
CA SER A 69 -2.97 1.38 12.98
C SER A 69 -3.12 1.63 11.48
N GLY A 70 -2.07 1.41 10.69
CA GLY A 70 -2.00 1.79 9.28
C GLY A 70 -1.82 3.30 9.04
N ALA A 71 -2.09 4.14 10.05
CA ALA A 71 -2.12 5.59 9.88
C ALA A 71 -0.74 6.20 9.65
N GLY A 72 0.22 5.95 10.54
CA GLY A 72 1.56 6.54 10.46
C GLY A 72 2.29 6.16 9.19
N ILE A 73 2.26 4.88 8.82
CA ILE A 73 2.93 4.38 7.61
C ILE A 73 2.28 4.94 6.32
N CYS A 74 0.95 5.14 6.34
CA CYS A 74 0.21 5.79 5.24
C CYS A 74 0.59 7.27 5.08
N ILE A 75 0.68 8.01 6.19
CA ILE A 75 1.11 9.42 6.21
C ILE A 75 2.53 9.53 5.63
N ALA A 76 3.45 8.67 6.06
CA ALA A 76 4.82 8.66 5.59
C ALA A 76 4.92 8.37 4.08
N ALA A 77 4.20 7.35 3.60
CA ALA A 77 4.19 7.00 2.18
C ALA A 77 3.70 8.15 1.29
N ASN A 78 2.67 8.90 1.71
CA ASN A 78 2.13 10.03 0.97
C ASN A 78 3.04 11.27 0.94
N LYS A 79 4.23 11.22 1.54
CA LYS A 79 5.27 12.27 1.40
C LYS A 79 6.13 12.09 0.15
N PHE A 80 5.94 11.02 -0.59
CA PHE A 80 6.68 10.71 -1.80
C PHE A 80 5.87 11.05 -3.05
N LYS A 81 6.55 11.60 -4.06
CA LYS A 81 5.93 11.98 -5.33
C LYS A 81 5.33 10.77 -6.03
N ASN A 82 4.21 10.96 -6.73
CA ASN A 82 3.46 9.93 -7.44
C ASN A 82 2.87 8.84 -6.52
N ILE A 83 2.86 9.03 -5.20
CA ILE A 83 2.26 8.08 -4.27
C ILE A 83 0.87 8.54 -3.88
N ARG A 84 -0.05 7.59 -3.98
CA ARG A 84 -1.42 7.69 -3.48
C ARG A 84 -1.64 6.49 -2.56
N ALA A 85 -1.28 6.68 -1.29
CA ALA A 85 -1.44 5.67 -0.26
C ALA A 85 -2.74 5.87 0.50
N ALA A 86 -3.48 4.80 0.71
CA ALA A 86 -4.71 4.81 1.50
C ALA A 86 -4.79 3.60 2.43
N ILE A 87 -5.42 3.80 3.59
CA ILE A 87 -5.73 2.72 4.52
C ILE A 87 -7.01 2.03 4.06
N ALA A 88 -7.04 0.71 4.09
CA ALA A 88 -8.27 -0.04 3.98
C ALA A 88 -8.34 -1.16 5.02
N ILE A 89 -9.51 -1.30 5.64
CA ILE A 89 -9.85 -2.35 6.60
C ILE A 89 -10.97 -3.26 6.09
N SER A 90 -11.49 -2.99 4.90
CA SER A 90 -12.46 -3.84 4.21
C SER A 90 -12.21 -3.89 2.70
N SER A 91 -12.71 -4.93 2.06
CA SER A 91 -12.64 -5.09 0.61
C SER A 91 -13.36 -3.96 -0.14
N GLU A 92 -14.49 -3.50 0.37
CA GLU A 92 -15.26 -2.40 -0.24
C GLU A 92 -14.46 -1.10 -0.22
N GLN A 93 -13.82 -0.78 0.90
CA GLN A 93 -12.96 0.40 1.03
C GLN A 93 -11.75 0.33 0.09
N ALA A 94 -11.11 -0.83 0.01
CA ALA A 94 -9.96 -1.05 -0.87
C ALA A 94 -10.34 -0.91 -2.36
N LYS A 95 -11.48 -1.48 -2.77
CA LYS A 95 -12.03 -1.33 -4.13
C LYS A 95 -12.33 0.12 -4.45
N ALA A 96 -13.01 0.85 -3.55
CA ALA A 96 -13.33 2.25 -3.76
C ALA A 96 -12.05 3.10 -3.92
N ALA A 97 -11.06 2.91 -3.06
CA ALA A 97 -9.78 3.61 -3.13
C ALA A 97 -9.05 3.35 -4.46
N ARG A 98 -9.13 2.12 -4.98
CA ARG A 98 -8.53 1.78 -6.28
C ARG A 98 -9.32 2.36 -7.44
N THR A 99 -10.65 2.21 -7.40
CA THR A 99 -11.55 2.66 -8.47
C THR A 99 -11.56 4.18 -8.64
N ASP A 100 -11.65 4.91 -7.54
CA ASP A 100 -11.91 6.36 -7.57
C ASP A 100 -10.63 7.19 -7.56
N ASP A 101 -9.63 6.77 -6.77
CA ASP A 101 -8.42 7.55 -6.48
C ASP A 101 -7.13 6.93 -7.01
N HIS A 102 -7.23 5.81 -7.74
CA HIS A 102 -6.09 5.11 -8.35
C HIS A 102 -4.97 4.86 -7.32
N VAL A 103 -5.34 4.43 -6.10
CA VAL A 103 -4.41 4.14 -5.01
C VAL A 103 -3.38 3.11 -5.45
N ASN A 104 -2.10 3.43 -5.32
CA ASN A 104 -0.98 2.58 -5.69
C ASN A 104 -0.19 2.01 -4.50
N ILE A 105 -0.48 2.47 -3.27
CA ILE A 105 -0.01 1.86 -2.04
C ILE A 105 -1.20 1.62 -1.10
N LEU A 106 -1.41 0.35 -0.75
CA LEU A 106 -2.41 -0.04 0.25
C LEU A 106 -1.77 -0.15 1.62
N CYS A 107 -2.31 0.58 2.60
CA CYS A 107 -1.87 0.52 3.99
C CYS A 107 -2.83 -0.31 4.82
N LEU A 108 -2.31 -1.26 5.59
CA LEU A 108 -3.08 -2.18 6.41
C LEU A 108 -2.81 -1.93 7.90
N ALA A 109 -3.85 -2.11 8.70
CA ALA A 109 -3.85 -1.92 10.14
C ALA A 109 -3.86 -3.27 10.86
N SER A 110 -2.69 -3.80 11.23
CA SER A 110 -2.55 -5.15 11.81
C SER A 110 -3.26 -5.33 13.16
N ASP A 111 -3.55 -4.23 13.87
CA ASP A 111 -4.30 -4.30 15.13
C ASP A 111 -5.82 -4.38 14.95
N TYR A 112 -6.31 -4.13 13.73
CA TYR A 112 -7.75 -3.98 13.47
C TYR A 112 -8.31 -5.01 12.50
N ILE A 113 -7.46 -5.70 11.74
CA ILE A 113 -7.87 -6.76 10.81
C ILE A 113 -7.02 -8.01 10.99
N THR A 114 -7.60 -9.15 10.72
CA THR A 114 -6.90 -10.45 10.74
C THR A 114 -6.09 -10.66 9.45
N GLU A 115 -5.15 -11.63 9.45
CA GLU A 115 -4.40 -12.01 8.25
C GLU A 115 -5.30 -12.47 7.11
N ALA A 116 -6.40 -13.18 7.43
CA ALA A 116 -7.37 -13.64 6.44
C ALA A 116 -8.15 -12.47 5.80
N GLU A 117 -8.58 -11.50 6.61
CA GLU A 117 -9.22 -10.28 6.12
C GLU A 117 -8.25 -9.44 5.27
N ALA A 118 -7.00 -9.27 5.73
CA ALA A 118 -5.96 -8.58 4.99
C ALA A 118 -5.71 -9.22 3.62
N SER A 119 -5.68 -10.55 3.54
CA SER A 119 -5.51 -11.28 2.28
C SER A 119 -6.65 -11.00 1.30
N ASN A 120 -7.90 -10.98 1.77
CA ASN A 120 -9.06 -10.65 0.94
C ASN A 120 -9.02 -9.18 0.47
N VAL A 121 -8.74 -8.25 1.38
CA VAL A 121 -8.61 -6.81 1.09
C VAL A 121 -7.56 -6.56 0.00
N VAL A 122 -6.38 -7.18 0.13
CA VAL A 122 -5.28 -7.04 -0.84
C VAL A 122 -5.66 -7.60 -2.21
N VAL A 123 -6.23 -8.82 -2.28
CA VAL A 123 -6.63 -9.43 -3.57
C VAL A 123 -7.71 -8.60 -4.26
N ASP A 124 -8.70 -8.14 -3.53
CA ASP A 124 -9.77 -7.31 -4.07
C ASP A 124 -9.23 -5.97 -4.60
N TRP A 125 -8.30 -5.34 -3.87
CA TRP A 125 -7.63 -4.12 -4.32
C TRP A 125 -6.80 -4.36 -5.60
N LEU A 126 -5.98 -5.42 -5.66
CA LEU A 126 -5.13 -5.73 -6.81
C LEU A 126 -5.94 -6.06 -8.06
N ASN A 127 -7.11 -6.68 -7.92
CA ASN A 127 -7.99 -7.07 -9.03
C ASN A 127 -8.98 -5.96 -9.46
N THR A 128 -9.02 -4.84 -8.73
CA THR A 128 -9.93 -3.73 -9.06
C THR A 128 -9.24 -2.76 -10.03
N PRO A 129 -9.80 -2.50 -11.21
CA PRO A 129 -9.28 -1.50 -12.13
C PRO A 129 -9.60 -0.08 -11.65
N PHE A 130 -8.77 0.87 -12.04
CA PHE A 130 -9.09 2.30 -11.92
C PHE A 130 -10.22 2.65 -12.91
N SER A 131 -11.14 3.51 -12.48
CA SER A 131 -12.20 4.05 -13.34
C SER A 131 -11.79 5.43 -13.88
N PRO A 132 -11.48 5.57 -15.18
CA PRO A 132 -11.02 6.83 -15.76
C PRO A 132 -12.17 7.80 -16.08
N GLU A 133 -13.19 7.88 -15.22
CA GLU A 133 -14.26 8.86 -15.35
C GLU A 133 -13.70 10.29 -15.19
N ASP A 134 -14.28 11.27 -15.93
CA ASP A 134 -13.82 12.67 -15.91
C ASP A 134 -13.69 13.26 -14.49
N ARG A 135 -14.61 12.91 -13.62
CA ARG A 135 -14.57 13.36 -12.20
C ARG A 135 -13.37 12.81 -11.46
N HIS A 136 -12.96 11.54 -11.69
CA HIS A 136 -11.80 10.92 -11.08
C HIS A 136 -10.51 11.53 -11.62
N LEU A 137 -10.37 11.59 -12.95
CA LEU A 137 -9.21 12.22 -13.61
C LEU A 137 -9.01 13.68 -13.16
N ARG A 138 -10.09 14.47 -13.09
CA ARG A 138 -10.04 15.86 -12.62
C ARG A 138 -9.53 15.97 -11.18
N ARG A 139 -9.94 15.08 -10.28
CA ARG A 139 -9.50 15.07 -8.88
C ARG A 139 -8.03 14.68 -8.76
N LEU A 140 -7.61 13.62 -9.44
CA LEU A 140 -6.22 13.21 -9.49
C LEU A 140 -5.32 14.32 -10.02
N LYS A 141 -5.74 15.01 -11.09
CA LYS A 141 -4.97 16.15 -11.62
C LYS A 141 -4.79 17.29 -10.61
N LYS A 142 -5.76 17.52 -9.74
CA LYS A 142 -5.61 18.51 -8.65
C LYS A 142 -4.57 18.05 -7.60
N ILE A 143 -4.54 16.76 -7.27
CA ILE A 143 -3.54 16.19 -6.34
C ILE A 143 -2.13 16.32 -6.93
N GLU A 144 -1.94 15.97 -8.21
CA GLU A 144 -0.67 16.15 -8.93
C GLU A 144 -0.20 17.62 -8.90
N ASN A 145 -1.13 18.56 -9.08
CA ASN A 145 -0.80 19.99 -9.01
C ASN A 145 -0.37 20.45 -7.61
N PHE A 146 -0.80 19.78 -6.54
CA PHE A 146 -0.33 20.06 -5.19
C PHE A 146 1.11 19.58 -5.03
N GLU A 147 1.43 18.37 -5.48
CA GLU A 147 2.80 17.84 -5.47
C GLU A 147 3.79 18.74 -6.22
N ALA A 148 3.37 19.29 -7.36
CA ALA A 148 4.23 20.15 -8.18
C ALA A 148 4.59 21.49 -7.51
N ARG A 149 3.96 21.85 -6.39
CA ARG A 149 4.20 23.10 -5.65
C ARG A 149 5.05 22.89 -4.38
N LEU A 150 5.34 21.64 -4.03
CA LEU A 150 6.21 21.29 -2.90
C LEU A 150 7.67 21.22 -3.36
#